data_796ed628fcbd370bafd1bdff6924ad6a
#
_entry.id   796ed628fcbd370bafd1bdff6924ad6a
#
_cell.length_a   1.000
_cell.length_b   1.000
_cell.length_c   1.000
_cell.angle_alpha   90.00
_cell.angle_beta   90.00
_cell.angle_gamma   90.00
#
_symmetry.space_group_name_H-M   'P 1'
#
loop_
_entity.id
_entity.type
_entity.pdbx_description
1 polymer ?
#
loop_
_entity_poly.entity_id
_entity_poly.type
_entity_poly.pdbx_seq_one_letter_code
_entity_poly.pdbx_strand_id
1 'polypeptide(L)'
;MQHIQGALALCLLLLSGLATAQAIETSVAIERADYARKLHGFWLGQSIANWTGLITEMDRVETPFYRDEDWGRVDQPNIWGAFVNHSSRIDFYLPELDRVWGSDDDTDIEYMYWQLTEASDTPVLTPVQIRQGWLKHIYSNEEAPISATEFRRENYLWVSNERAFYLMRDKGLLPPATSDPLNNPDFAMIDAQLTTESFGL
;
A
#
# COMPACT_ATOMS: atom_id res chain seq x y z
N MET A 1 -49.00 14.76 48.52
CA MET A 1 -49.02 14.89 47.05
C MET A 1 -48.18 16.04 46.48
N GLN A 2 -47.41 16.78 47.29
CA GLN A 2 -46.59 17.91 46.83
C GLN A 2 -45.13 17.56 46.51
N HIS A 3 -44.63 16.35 46.83
CA HIS A 3 -43.25 15.95 46.64
C HIS A 3 -42.98 15.26 45.29
N ILE A 4 -43.97 14.90 44.50
CA ILE A 4 -43.85 14.22 43.23
C ILE A 4 -43.71 15.19 42.05
N GLN A 5 -44.19 16.41 42.18
CA GLN A 5 -44.10 17.42 41.13
C GLN A 5 -42.71 18.08 40.98
N GLY A 6 -41.90 18.07 42.03
CA GLY A 6 -40.55 18.64 42.01
C GLY A 6 -39.50 17.74 41.30
N ALA A 7 -39.72 16.42 41.34
CA ALA A 7 -38.78 15.48 40.72
C ALA A 7 -38.91 15.39 39.17
N LEU A 8 -40.16 15.64 38.67
CA LEU A 8 -40.39 15.60 37.21
C LEU A 8 -39.85 16.86 36.53
N ALA A 9 -39.86 18.01 37.19
CA ALA A 9 -39.31 19.25 36.65
C ALA A 9 -37.78 19.25 36.57
N LEU A 10 -37.10 18.57 37.48
CA LEU A 10 -35.64 18.48 37.49
C LEU A 10 -35.12 17.51 36.42
N CYS A 11 -35.85 16.43 36.10
CA CYS A 11 -35.50 15.50 35.01
C CYS A 11 -35.69 16.12 33.62
N LEU A 12 -36.66 17.03 33.43
CA LEU A 12 -36.87 17.70 32.17
C LEU A 12 -35.82 18.79 31.87
N LEU A 13 -35.19 19.36 32.89
CA LEU A 13 -34.11 20.34 32.76
C LEU A 13 -32.75 19.70 32.47
N LEU A 14 -32.58 18.42 32.78
CA LEU A 14 -31.33 17.67 32.49
C LEU A 14 -31.31 17.11 31.08
N LEU A 15 -32.44 17.04 30.38
CA LEU A 15 -32.52 16.52 29.01
C LEU A 15 -32.34 17.60 27.92
N SER A 16 -32.34 18.86 28.28
CA SER A 16 -32.15 19.97 27.33
C SER A 16 -30.69 20.38 27.10
N GLY A 17 -29.74 19.66 27.71
CA GLY A 17 -28.30 19.92 27.62
C GLY A 17 -27.49 18.99 26.71
N LEU A 18 -28.16 18.18 25.86
CA LEU A 18 -27.45 17.50 24.78
C LEU A 18 -27.17 18.53 23.66
N ALA A 19 -26.13 19.31 23.87
CA ALA A 19 -25.50 20.04 22.80
C ALA A 19 -25.07 19.02 21.74
N THR A 20 -25.78 19.00 20.62
CA THR A 20 -25.24 18.32 19.43
C THR A 20 -23.94 19.00 19.09
N ALA A 21 -22.83 18.36 19.37
CA ALA A 21 -21.55 18.76 18.82
C ALA A 21 -21.70 18.67 17.30
N GLN A 22 -21.95 19.81 16.66
CA GLN A 22 -21.81 19.90 15.21
C GLN A 22 -20.35 19.62 14.91
N ALA A 23 -20.10 18.53 14.21
CA ALA A 23 -18.80 18.31 13.61
C ALA A 23 -18.52 19.52 12.72
N ILE A 24 -17.50 20.29 13.07
CA ILE A 24 -17.00 21.36 12.19
C ILE A 24 -16.33 20.61 11.05
N GLU A 25 -17.02 20.52 9.92
CA GLU A 25 -16.42 20.08 8.67
C GLU A 25 -15.36 21.11 8.28
N THR A 26 -14.11 20.82 8.59
CA THR A 26 -12.99 21.62 8.08
C THR A 26 -12.73 21.20 6.64
N SER A 27 -13.27 21.92 5.69
CA SER A 27 -12.91 21.78 4.29
C SER A 27 -11.61 22.54 4.02
N VAL A 28 -10.69 21.90 3.33
CA VAL A 28 -9.46 22.52 2.84
C VAL A 28 -9.62 22.72 1.33
N ALA A 29 -9.57 23.98 0.89
CA ALA A 29 -9.56 24.29 -0.54
C ALA A 29 -8.11 24.30 -1.04
N ILE A 30 -7.85 23.57 -2.12
CA ILE A 30 -6.57 23.57 -2.82
C ILE A 30 -6.79 23.93 -4.28
N GLU A 31 -5.92 24.75 -4.84
CA GLU A 31 -5.93 25.03 -6.27
C GLU A 31 -5.67 23.75 -7.09
N ARG A 32 -6.48 23.54 -8.14
CA ARG A 32 -6.38 22.32 -8.97
C ARG A 32 -4.99 22.08 -9.55
N ALA A 33 -4.32 23.15 -9.96
CA ALA A 33 -2.96 23.06 -10.49
C ALA A 33 -1.94 22.69 -9.41
N ASP A 34 -2.13 23.17 -8.18
CA ASP A 34 -1.30 22.79 -7.04
C ASP A 34 -1.50 21.33 -6.66
N TYR A 35 -2.75 20.88 -6.65
CA TYR A 35 -3.06 19.48 -6.39
C TYR A 35 -2.44 18.56 -7.44
N ALA A 36 -2.56 18.88 -8.72
CA ALA A 36 -1.94 18.11 -9.80
C ALA A 36 -0.40 18.03 -9.66
N ARG A 37 0.25 19.15 -9.27
CA ARG A 37 1.70 19.13 -9.00
C ARG A 37 2.07 18.25 -7.81
N LYS A 38 1.25 18.23 -6.77
CA LYS A 38 1.45 17.37 -5.60
C LYS A 38 1.28 15.89 -5.94
N LEU A 39 0.27 15.54 -6.75
CA LEU A 39 0.09 14.17 -7.24
C LEU A 39 1.29 13.71 -8.07
N HIS A 40 1.77 14.54 -8.99
CA HIS A 40 2.97 14.22 -9.76
C HIS A 40 4.20 14.06 -8.85
N GLY A 41 4.33 14.94 -7.84
CA GLY A 41 5.39 14.83 -6.84
C GLY A 41 5.29 13.57 -5.97
N PHE A 42 4.09 13.10 -5.68
CA PHE A 42 3.85 11.84 -4.97
C PHE A 42 4.42 10.65 -5.78
N TRP A 43 3.97 10.47 -7.02
CA TRP A 43 4.44 9.37 -7.87
C TRP A 43 5.95 9.39 -8.12
N LEU A 44 6.51 10.58 -8.37
CA LEU A 44 7.95 10.73 -8.54
C LEU A 44 8.71 10.41 -7.25
N GLY A 45 8.22 10.91 -6.12
CA GLY A 45 8.81 10.68 -4.80
C GLY A 45 8.78 9.20 -4.41
N GLN A 46 7.67 8.53 -4.64
CA GLN A 46 7.49 7.10 -4.39
C GLN A 46 8.48 6.27 -5.23
N SER A 47 8.58 6.55 -6.53
CA SER A 47 9.53 5.87 -7.41
C SER A 47 10.98 6.08 -6.98
N ILE A 48 11.36 7.29 -6.58
CA ILE A 48 12.71 7.58 -6.09
C ILE A 48 12.96 6.86 -4.75
N ALA A 49 11.99 6.87 -3.84
CA ALA A 49 12.10 6.22 -2.53
C ALA A 49 12.23 4.71 -2.68
N ASN A 50 11.47 4.09 -3.58
CA ASN A 50 11.57 2.68 -3.91
C ASN A 50 12.99 2.32 -4.35
N TRP A 51 13.56 3.05 -5.31
CA TRP A 51 14.93 2.84 -5.79
C TRP A 51 15.98 3.06 -4.71
N THR A 52 15.77 4.01 -3.82
CA THR A 52 16.69 4.27 -2.71
C THR A 52 16.58 3.16 -1.65
N GLY A 53 15.38 2.70 -1.37
CA GLY A 53 15.09 1.66 -0.39
C GLY A 53 15.60 0.27 -0.81
N LEU A 54 15.57 -0.04 -2.10
CA LEU A 54 15.96 -1.33 -2.66
C LEU A 54 17.37 -1.78 -2.23
N ILE A 55 18.28 -0.84 -2.01
CA ILE A 55 19.68 -1.13 -1.63
C ILE A 55 19.79 -1.57 -0.18
N THR A 56 18.90 -1.08 0.69
CA THR A 56 18.97 -1.27 2.13
C THR A 56 17.85 -2.16 2.68
N GLU A 57 16.97 -2.64 1.81
CA GLU A 57 15.86 -3.47 2.21
C GLU A 57 16.33 -4.74 2.93
N MET A 58 15.83 -4.95 4.14
CA MET A 58 16.11 -6.11 4.99
C MET A 58 17.58 -6.32 5.38
N ASP A 59 18.48 -5.45 5.03
CA ASP A 59 19.89 -5.55 5.43
C ASP A 59 20.08 -5.36 6.93
N ARG A 60 19.28 -4.48 7.54
CA ARG A 60 19.27 -4.27 8.98
C ARG A 60 17.86 -4.24 9.53
N VAL A 61 17.57 -5.20 10.37
CA VAL A 61 16.27 -5.35 11.03
C VAL A 61 16.26 -4.85 12.49
N GLU A 62 17.43 -4.50 13.02
CA GLU A 62 17.60 -4.00 14.38
C GLU A 62 18.34 -2.67 14.42
N THR A 63 18.10 -1.89 15.46
CA THR A 63 18.82 -0.64 15.70
C THR A 63 20.27 -0.90 16.17
N PRO A 64 21.23 -0.02 15.80
CA PRO A 64 21.06 1.18 14.97
C PRO A 64 20.91 0.83 13.49
N PHE A 65 19.96 1.51 12.85
CA PHE A 65 19.82 1.44 11.40
C PHE A 65 21.00 2.13 10.69
N TYR A 66 20.86 2.40 9.39
CA TYR A 66 21.92 3.04 8.60
C TYR A 66 22.27 4.43 9.10
N ARG A 67 23.55 4.78 8.97
CA ARG A 67 24.14 6.09 9.28
C ARG A 67 24.93 6.55 8.07
N ASP A 68 25.31 7.83 8.06
CA ASP A 68 26.10 8.41 6.96
C ASP A 68 27.40 7.65 6.69
N GLU A 69 28.01 7.08 7.73
CA GLU A 69 29.25 6.31 7.61
C GLU A 69 29.08 4.94 6.93
N ASP A 70 27.86 4.44 6.83
CA ASP A 70 27.58 3.13 6.24
C ASP A 70 27.57 3.21 4.70
N TRP A 71 27.27 4.38 4.14
CA TRP A 71 27.26 4.59 2.68
C TRP A 71 28.63 4.41 2.04
N GLY A 72 28.68 3.73 0.91
CA GLY A 72 29.92 3.38 0.19
C GLY A 72 30.71 2.22 0.81
N ARG A 73 30.23 1.63 1.89
CA ARG A 73 30.81 0.42 2.50
C ARG A 73 30.23 -0.85 1.91
N VAL A 74 30.90 -1.95 2.19
CA VAL A 74 30.43 -3.28 1.76
C VAL A 74 29.09 -3.57 2.44
N ASP A 75 28.14 -4.03 1.67
CA ASP A 75 26.85 -4.50 2.11
C ASP A 75 26.95 -5.57 3.20
N GLN A 76 25.98 -5.58 4.07
CA GLN A 76 25.85 -6.66 5.04
C GLN A 76 24.90 -7.73 4.50
N PRO A 77 25.12 -9.00 4.87
CA PRO A 77 24.18 -10.05 4.49
C PRO A 77 22.80 -9.71 5.06
N ASN A 78 21.82 -9.61 4.18
CA ASN A 78 20.43 -9.45 4.60
C ASN A 78 19.80 -10.78 4.97
N ILE A 79 18.59 -10.78 5.49
CA ILE A 79 17.88 -11.99 5.89
C ILE A 79 17.52 -12.89 4.70
N TRP A 80 17.51 -12.34 3.49
CA TRP A 80 17.21 -13.08 2.25
C TRP A 80 18.46 -13.71 1.63
N GLY A 81 19.65 -13.33 2.11
CA GLY A 81 20.91 -13.81 1.56
C GLY A 81 21.18 -13.29 0.14
N ALA A 82 21.80 -14.13 -0.69
CA ALA A 82 22.26 -13.76 -2.04
C ALA A 82 21.14 -13.56 -3.07
N PHE A 83 19.88 -13.64 -2.68
CA PHE A 83 18.74 -13.59 -3.61
C PHE A 83 18.18 -12.18 -3.82
N VAL A 84 18.58 -11.20 -3.03
CA VAL A 84 18.15 -9.82 -3.22
C VAL A 84 19.12 -9.12 -4.16
N ASN A 85 18.56 -8.53 -5.18
CA ASN A 85 19.31 -7.96 -6.31
C ASN A 85 19.71 -6.50 -5.99
N HIS A 86 20.44 -6.30 -4.91
CA HIS A 86 21.03 -5.00 -4.60
C HIS A 86 22.54 -5.01 -4.80
N SER A 87 23.17 -3.84 -4.80
CA SER A 87 24.62 -3.74 -5.02
C SER A 87 25.40 -4.39 -3.86
N SER A 88 26.61 -4.82 -4.12
CA SER A 88 27.53 -5.32 -3.09
C SER A 88 28.07 -4.21 -2.17
N ARG A 89 27.55 -3.01 -2.27
CA ARG A 89 27.85 -1.86 -1.43
C ARG A 89 26.59 -1.09 -1.14
N ILE A 90 26.51 -0.53 0.05
CA ILE A 90 25.47 0.40 0.43
C ILE A 90 25.75 1.73 -0.29
N ASP A 91 25.15 1.92 -1.44
CA ASP A 91 25.31 3.10 -2.30
C ASP A 91 24.04 3.29 -3.13
N PHE A 92 23.88 4.49 -3.70
CA PHE A 92 22.75 4.75 -4.59
C PHE A 92 22.85 3.91 -5.86
N TYR A 93 21.75 3.25 -6.19
CA TYR A 93 21.61 2.57 -7.47
C TYR A 93 20.90 3.49 -8.45
N LEU A 94 21.63 3.98 -9.44
CA LEU A 94 21.09 4.82 -10.49
C LEU A 94 21.11 4.03 -11.80
N PRO A 95 19.94 3.64 -12.36
CA PRO A 95 19.90 2.97 -13.65
C PRO A 95 20.39 3.91 -14.76
N GLU A 96 20.79 3.32 -15.89
CA GLU A 96 21.20 4.05 -17.08
C GLU A 96 20.07 5.00 -17.55
N LEU A 97 20.44 6.19 -18.00
CA LEU A 97 19.49 7.28 -18.32
C LEU A 97 18.45 6.93 -19.40
N ASP A 98 18.74 5.96 -20.25
CA ASP A 98 17.87 5.51 -21.34
C ASP A 98 17.08 4.24 -21.02
N ARG A 99 17.16 3.76 -19.78
CA ARG A 99 16.36 2.63 -19.30
C ARG A 99 15.12 3.09 -18.56
N VAL A 100 14.06 2.31 -18.73
CA VAL A 100 12.88 2.42 -17.88
C VAL A 100 13.23 1.88 -16.49
N TRP A 101 12.97 2.67 -15.48
CA TRP A 101 13.13 2.23 -14.09
C TRP A 101 11.97 1.31 -13.74
N GLY A 102 12.29 0.12 -13.23
CA GLY A 102 11.28 -0.76 -12.66
C GLY A 102 10.79 -0.24 -11.31
N SER A 103 9.76 -0.82 -10.80
CA SER A 103 9.28 -0.62 -9.44
C SER A 103 9.09 -1.98 -8.77
N ASP A 104 8.73 -1.97 -7.49
CA ASP A 104 8.31 -3.16 -6.77
C ASP A 104 6.85 -3.50 -7.07
N ASP A 105 6.39 -4.62 -6.54
CA ASP A 105 5.01 -5.07 -6.71
C ASP A 105 4.00 -4.12 -6.04
N ASP A 106 4.37 -3.48 -4.95
CA ASP A 106 3.52 -2.54 -4.23
C ASP A 106 3.19 -1.31 -5.11
N THR A 107 4.21 -0.67 -5.67
CA THR A 107 4.05 0.48 -6.57
C THR A 107 3.30 0.08 -7.85
N ASP A 108 3.56 -1.09 -8.41
CA ASP A 108 2.87 -1.59 -9.60
C ASP A 108 1.38 -1.85 -9.32
N ILE A 109 1.05 -2.38 -8.15
CA ILE A 109 -0.35 -2.60 -7.71
C ILE A 109 -1.07 -1.26 -7.52
N GLU A 110 -0.43 -0.25 -6.92
CA GLU A 110 -1.01 1.09 -6.81
C GLU A 110 -1.31 1.71 -8.17
N TYR A 111 -0.37 1.61 -9.10
CA TYR A 111 -0.58 2.08 -10.46
C TYR A 111 -1.74 1.36 -11.14
N MET A 112 -1.87 0.05 -10.93
CA MET A 112 -3.02 -0.72 -11.41
C MET A 112 -4.33 -0.21 -10.80
N TYR A 113 -4.40 0.05 -9.50
CA TYR A 113 -5.59 0.61 -8.86
C TYR A 113 -5.96 1.97 -9.42
N TRP A 114 -4.98 2.83 -9.68
CA TRP A 114 -5.22 4.11 -10.32
C TRP A 114 -5.84 3.92 -11.71
N GLN A 115 -5.30 3.03 -12.53
CA GLN A 115 -5.85 2.73 -13.86
C GLN A 115 -7.28 2.17 -13.79
N LEU A 116 -7.55 1.30 -12.84
CA LEU A 116 -8.90 0.75 -12.63
C LEU A 116 -9.89 1.84 -12.21
N THR A 117 -9.47 2.75 -11.37
CA THR A 117 -10.29 3.87 -10.89
C THR A 117 -10.56 4.86 -12.03
N GLU A 118 -9.55 5.19 -12.84
CA GLU A 118 -9.70 6.05 -14.01
C GLU A 118 -10.67 5.47 -15.05
N ALA A 119 -10.64 4.15 -15.22
CA ALA A 119 -11.54 3.43 -16.12
C ALA A 119 -12.95 3.21 -15.54
N SER A 120 -13.17 3.57 -14.29
CA SER A 120 -14.45 3.40 -13.60
C SER A 120 -15.26 4.70 -13.61
N ASP A 121 -16.59 4.57 -13.65
CA ASP A 121 -17.50 5.72 -13.51
C ASP A 121 -17.57 6.26 -12.07
N THR A 122 -16.96 5.55 -11.11
CA THR A 122 -16.96 5.92 -9.70
C THR A 122 -15.56 5.84 -9.10
N PRO A 123 -15.23 6.70 -8.11
CA PRO A 123 -13.92 6.66 -7.46
C PRO A 123 -13.74 5.46 -6.52
N VAL A 124 -14.78 4.67 -6.31
CA VAL A 124 -14.75 3.51 -5.42
C VAL A 124 -14.87 2.24 -6.24
N LEU A 125 -13.82 1.43 -6.21
CA LEU A 125 -13.80 0.13 -6.85
C LEU A 125 -14.62 -0.90 -6.05
N THR A 126 -15.45 -1.66 -6.73
CA THR A 126 -16.13 -2.80 -6.14
C THR A 126 -15.18 -3.99 -5.98
N PRO A 127 -15.44 -4.91 -5.03
CA PRO A 127 -14.65 -6.13 -4.89
C PRO A 127 -14.51 -6.95 -6.18
N VAL A 128 -15.53 -6.93 -7.03
CA VAL A 128 -15.52 -7.61 -8.32
C VAL A 128 -14.55 -6.92 -9.30
N GLN A 129 -14.56 -5.59 -9.35
CA GLN A 129 -13.64 -4.83 -10.20
C GLN A 129 -12.18 -5.04 -9.75
N ILE A 130 -11.93 -5.03 -8.44
CA ILE A 130 -10.60 -5.32 -7.88
C ILE A 130 -10.14 -6.71 -8.33
N ARG A 131 -10.93 -7.74 -8.09
CA ARG A 131 -10.59 -9.10 -8.53
C ARG A 131 -10.33 -9.18 -10.03
N GLN A 132 -11.18 -8.58 -10.82
CA GLN A 132 -11.02 -8.57 -12.28
C GLN A 132 -9.73 -7.86 -12.72
N GLY A 133 -9.41 -6.74 -12.09
CA GLY A 133 -8.18 -6.00 -12.32
C GLY A 133 -6.95 -6.84 -12.01
N TRP A 134 -6.90 -7.44 -10.83
CA TRP A 134 -5.79 -8.30 -10.43
C TRP A 134 -5.58 -9.45 -11.40
N LEU A 135 -6.65 -10.19 -11.76
CA LEU A 135 -6.56 -11.33 -12.67
C LEU A 135 -6.25 -10.95 -14.12
N LYS A 136 -6.47 -9.70 -14.49
CA LYS A 136 -6.17 -9.19 -15.84
C LYS A 136 -4.73 -8.68 -15.96
N HIS A 137 -4.22 -8.04 -14.92
CA HIS A 137 -2.97 -7.28 -14.99
C HIS A 137 -1.79 -7.97 -14.28
N ILE A 138 -2.04 -8.95 -13.43
CA ILE A 138 -1.02 -9.69 -12.72
C ILE A 138 -0.95 -11.11 -13.28
N TYR A 139 0.25 -11.54 -13.65
CA TYR A 139 0.49 -12.92 -14.06
C TYR A 139 0.50 -13.85 -12.85
N SER A 140 0.08 -15.10 -13.06
CA SER A 140 0.45 -16.17 -12.13
C SER A 140 1.93 -16.52 -12.30
N ASN A 141 2.50 -17.24 -11.33
CA ASN A 141 3.89 -17.69 -11.47
C ASN A 141 4.11 -18.54 -12.74
N GLU A 142 3.12 -19.35 -13.13
CA GLU A 142 3.20 -20.20 -14.31
C GLU A 142 3.16 -19.41 -15.63
N GLU A 143 2.47 -18.26 -15.63
CA GLU A 143 2.27 -17.41 -16.80
C GLU A 143 3.30 -16.28 -16.90
N ALA A 144 3.97 -15.98 -15.79
CA ALA A 144 4.97 -14.91 -15.74
C ALA A 144 6.07 -15.12 -16.79
N PRO A 145 6.63 -14.04 -17.36
CA PRO A 145 7.80 -14.13 -18.23
C PRO A 145 8.96 -14.84 -17.52
N ILE A 146 9.80 -15.53 -18.28
CA ILE A 146 11.05 -16.09 -17.73
C ILE A 146 11.99 -14.93 -17.45
N SER A 147 12.42 -14.81 -16.21
CA SER A 147 13.43 -13.84 -15.82
C SER A 147 14.73 -14.08 -16.58
N ALA A 148 15.30 -13.03 -17.16
CA ALA A 148 16.56 -13.09 -17.88
C ALA A 148 17.78 -13.40 -16.99
N THR A 149 17.66 -13.12 -15.69
CA THR A 149 18.75 -13.28 -14.71
C THR A 149 18.61 -14.57 -13.90
N GLU A 150 17.40 -14.94 -13.52
CA GLU A 150 17.15 -16.09 -12.64
C GLU A 150 16.70 -17.35 -13.38
N PHE A 151 16.36 -17.21 -14.65
CA PHE A 151 15.89 -18.30 -15.52
C PHE A 151 14.67 -19.06 -14.97
N ARG A 152 13.85 -18.37 -14.16
CA ARG A 152 12.62 -18.90 -13.59
C ARG A 152 11.43 -18.00 -13.93
N ARG A 153 10.23 -18.54 -13.78
CA ARG A 153 8.99 -17.79 -13.87
C ARG A 153 8.53 -17.41 -12.48
N GLU A 154 8.34 -16.13 -12.25
CA GLU A 154 7.84 -15.61 -10.97
C GLU A 154 7.12 -14.30 -11.21
N ASN A 155 6.01 -14.08 -10.51
CA ASN A 155 5.27 -12.83 -10.58
C ASN A 155 5.75 -11.79 -9.59
N TYR A 156 6.69 -12.14 -8.74
CA TYR A 156 7.30 -11.29 -7.71
C TYR A 156 6.33 -10.64 -6.73
N LEU A 157 5.11 -11.16 -6.62
CA LEU A 157 4.21 -10.78 -5.54
C LEU A 157 4.72 -11.33 -4.21
N TRP A 158 4.74 -10.48 -3.21
CA TRP A 158 5.12 -10.90 -1.88
C TRP A 158 3.94 -11.37 -1.05
N VAL A 159 4.26 -12.27 -0.24
CA VAL A 159 3.55 -13.12 0.71
C VAL A 159 2.05 -12.89 0.81
N SER A 160 1.56 -11.78 1.35
CA SER A 160 0.13 -11.54 1.53
C SER A 160 -0.58 -11.19 0.22
N ASN A 161 0.09 -10.45 -0.67
CA ASN A 161 -0.39 -10.11 -2.00
C ASN A 161 -0.45 -11.36 -2.89
N GLU A 162 0.58 -12.19 -2.87
CA GLU A 162 0.58 -13.46 -3.60
C GLU A 162 -0.55 -14.36 -3.13
N ARG A 163 -0.72 -14.48 -1.82
CA ARG A 163 -1.82 -15.26 -1.24
C ARG A 163 -3.19 -14.72 -1.66
N ALA A 164 -3.38 -13.41 -1.60
CA ALA A 164 -4.64 -12.78 -2.02
C ALA A 164 -4.91 -13.02 -3.52
N PHE A 165 -3.90 -12.96 -4.37
CA PHE A 165 -4.00 -13.26 -5.79
C PHE A 165 -4.51 -14.68 -6.03
N TYR A 166 -3.90 -15.69 -5.41
CA TYR A 166 -4.31 -17.09 -5.60
C TYR A 166 -5.68 -17.38 -4.97
N LEU A 167 -6.06 -16.73 -3.88
CA LEU A 167 -7.41 -16.81 -3.33
C LEU A 167 -8.46 -16.25 -4.31
N MET A 168 -8.15 -15.16 -4.99
CA MET A 168 -9.01 -14.60 -6.04
C MET A 168 -9.07 -15.49 -7.27
N ARG A 169 -7.94 -16.03 -7.72
CA ARG A 169 -7.84 -16.85 -8.93
C ARG A 169 -8.46 -18.24 -8.71
N ASP A 170 -8.00 -18.97 -7.72
CA ASP A 170 -8.28 -20.40 -7.57
C ASP A 170 -9.54 -20.69 -6.74
N LYS A 171 -9.87 -19.79 -5.81
CA LYS A 171 -11.03 -19.93 -4.93
C LYS A 171 -12.19 -19.01 -5.30
N GLY A 172 -11.96 -18.06 -6.19
CA GLY A 172 -12.97 -17.08 -6.59
C GLY A 172 -13.37 -16.12 -5.46
N LEU A 173 -12.56 -16.00 -4.42
CA LEU A 173 -12.82 -15.09 -3.32
C LEU A 173 -12.73 -13.64 -3.79
N LEU A 174 -13.51 -12.78 -3.13
CA LEU A 174 -13.51 -11.35 -3.37
C LEU A 174 -12.93 -10.62 -2.14
N PRO A 175 -12.26 -9.47 -2.32
CA PRO A 175 -11.98 -8.60 -1.18
C PRO A 175 -13.28 -8.20 -0.44
N PRO A 176 -13.28 -8.10 0.88
CA PRO A 176 -12.14 -8.23 1.80
C PRO A 176 -11.86 -9.67 2.27
N ALA A 177 -12.58 -10.68 1.79
CA ALA A 177 -12.38 -12.07 2.25
C ALA A 177 -10.98 -12.61 1.89
N THR A 178 -10.29 -12.00 0.92
CA THR A 178 -8.91 -12.35 0.55
C THR A 178 -7.86 -11.94 1.58
N SER A 179 -8.22 -11.04 2.50
CA SER A 179 -7.40 -10.60 3.63
C SER A 179 -7.95 -11.03 4.99
N ASP A 180 -9.01 -11.84 5.02
CA ASP A 180 -9.52 -12.42 6.27
C ASP A 180 -8.48 -13.41 6.82
N PRO A 181 -8.13 -13.34 8.13
CA PRO A 181 -7.18 -14.26 8.76
C PRO A 181 -7.49 -15.74 8.57
N LEU A 182 -8.75 -16.10 8.39
CA LEU A 182 -9.16 -17.48 8.14
C LEU A 182 -8.80 -17.97 6.73
N ASN A 183 -8.65 -17.06 5.78
CA ASN A 183 -8.34 -17.36 4.40
C ASN A 183 -6.87 -17.07 4.06
N ASN A 184 -6.33 -15.99 4.61
CA ASN A 184 -4.98 -15.52 4.37
C ASN A 184 -4.20 -15.50 5.69
N PRO A 185 -3.36 -16.52 5.97
CA PRO A 185 -2.55 -16.56 7.19
C PRO A 185 -1.50 -15.44 7.23
N ASP A 186 -1.17 -14.87 6.08
CA ASP A 186 -0.17 -13.81 5.93
C ASP A 186 -0.78 -12.41 6.01
N PHE A 187 -2.04 -12.30 6.43
CA PHE A 187 -2.85 -11.07 6.49
C PHE A 187 -2.19 -9.91 7.26
N ALA A 188 -1.29 -10.21 8.18
CA ALA A 188 -0.60 -9.22 9.00
C ALA A 188 0.68 -8.67 8.34
N MET A 189 1.04 -9.16 7.16
CA MET A 189 2.16 -8.61 6.38
C MET A 189 1.78 -7.22 5.84
N ILE A 190 2.78 -6.36 5.72
CA ILE A 190 2.59 -4.92 5.49
C ILE A 190 2.13 -4.57 4.06
N ASP A 191 2.26 -5.48 3.11
CA ASP A 191 2.03 -5.26 1.68
C ASP A 191 0.75 -4.47 1.36
N ALA A 192 -0.38 -4.81 2.02
CA ALA A 192 -1.64 -4.10 1.79
C ALA A 192 -1.60 -2.61 2.20
N GLN A 193 -0.75 -2.24 3.12
CA GLN A 193 -0.53 -0.83 3.50
C GLN A 193 0.22 -0.11 2.39
N LEU A 194 1.24 -0.74 1.83
CA LEU A 194 2.11 -0.17 0.80
C LEU A 194 1.44 -0.07 -0.58
N THR A 195 0.36 -0.83 -0.80
CA THR A 195 -0.39 -0.84 -2.08
C THR A 195 -1.62 0.07 -2.10
N THR A 196 -1.87 0.84 -1.04
CA THR A 196 -3.11 1.61 -0.88
C THR A 196 -2.90 3.09 -0.55
N GLU A 197 -1.68 3.57 -0.60
CA GLU A 197 -1.32 4.95 -0.27
C GLU A 197 -1.99 5.96 -1.19
N SER A 198 -2.13 5.62 -2.47
CA SER A 198 -2.81 6.44 -3.48
C SER A 198 -4.30 6.70 -3.18
N PHE A 199 -4.96 5.85 -2.40
CA PHE A 199 -6.36 6.07 -2.02
C PHE A 199 -6.55 7.20 -0.98
N GLY A 200 -5.48 7.66 -0.37
CA GLY A 200 -5.48 8.79 0.56
C GLY A 200 -5.33 10.17 -0.09
N LEU A 201 -5.23 10.23 -1.41
CA LEU A 201 -4.89 11.45 -2.18
C LEU A 201 -6.10 12.23 -2.70
#